data_c8e23a9a7029a2dfa5dff2944ac054cb
#
_entry.id   c8e23a9a7029a2dfa5dff2944ac054cb
#
_cell.length_a   1.000
_cell.length_b   1.000
_cell.length_c   1.000
_cell.angle_alpha   90.00
_cell.angle_beta   90.00
_cell.angle_gamma   90.00
#
_symmetry.space_group_name_H-M   'P 1'
#
loop_
_entity.id
_entity.type
_entity.pdbx_description
1 polymer ?
#
loop_
_entity_poly.entity_id
_entity_poly.type
_entity_poly.pdbx_seq_one_letter_code
_entity_poly.pdbx_strand_id
1 'polypeptide(L)'
;MAIGIFGEKLGMTHIFDDQGVSIPVTLIKIDGCQISQIKTCETDGYNAIQVAHGEKELSRLSKPLRGHLEKSGTKGFKSFGEFTVENPTDYKLGQSLTLDLFSVGQAVKVTGTSIGKGFAGNQKRHNFARGPMTHGSKNHRLPGSIGAGSTPGRVYPGKKMAGHLGNAKVTIKNTEVLYINKSENILALKGSFPGKRKNILKITKKD
;
A
#
# COMPACT_ATOMS: atom_id res chain seq x y z
N MET A 1 3.25 -16.92 -7.92
CA MET A 1 3.06 -15.70 -7.09
C MET A 1 4.24 -14.78 -7.28
N ALA A 2 4.00 -13.49 -7.52
CA ALA A 2 5.03 -12.58 -8.01
C ALA A 2 5.76 -11.84 -6.88
N ILE A 3 7.08 -11.82 -6.99
CA ILE A 3 7.94 -10.95 -6.19
C ILE A 3 7.62 -9.47 -6.42
N GLY A 4 7.92 -8.65 -5.47
CA GLY A 4 7.75 -7.21 -5.55
C GLY A 4 8.79 -6.45 -4.76
N ILE A 5 8.60 -5.14 -4.68
CA ILE A 5 9.53 -4.22 -4.02
C ILE A 5 8.73 -3.14 -3.27
N PHE A 6 9.37 -2.51 -2.32
CA PHE A 6 8.81 -1.36 -1.62
C PHE A 6 9.40 -0.06 -2.15
N GLY A 7 8.56 0.97 -2.24
CA GLY A 7 9.00 2.29 -2.65
C GLY A 7 8.25 3.41 -1.93
N GLU A 8 8.87 4.56 -1.90
CA GLU A 8 8.32 5.77 -1.31
C GLU A 8 7.63 6.64 -2.37
N LYS A 9 6.39 7.03 -2.13
CA LYS A 9 5.65 7.93 -3.01
C LYS A 9 6.26 9.35 -2.95
N LEU A 10 6.86 9.81 -4.04
CA LEU A 10 7.38 11.17 -4.16
C LEU A 10 6.27 12.20 -4.41
N GLY A 11 5.38 11.89 -5.34
CA GLY A 11 4.32 12.80 -5.76
C GLY A 11 3.67 12.34 -7.05
N MET A 12 2.91 13.24 -7.66
CA MET A 12 2.29 13.02 -8.97
C MET A 12 2.73 14.09 -9.95
N THR A 13 2.84 13.68 -11.22
CA THR A 13 3.09 14.53 -12.36
C THR A 13 2.32 13.99 -13.57
N HIS A 14 2.59 14.46 -14.75
CA HIS A 14 2.07 13.92 -15.99
C HIS A 14 3.20 13.68 -16.97
N ILE A 15 3.00 12.72 -17.85
CA ILE A 15 3.88 12.38 -18.99
C ILE A 15 3.03 12.48 -20.25
N PHE A 16 3.60 12.95 -21.33
CA PHE A 16 2.94 12.97 -22.63
C PHE A 16 3.31 11.71 -23.41
N ASP A 17 2.34 11.11 -24.07
CA ASP A 17 2.60 10.04 -25.01
C ASP A 17 3.01 10.60 -26.38
N ASP A 18 3.32 9.72 -27.32
CA ASP A 18 3.77 10.10 -28.69
C ASP A 18 2.66 10.83 -29.48
N GLN A 19 1.43 10.76 -29.04
CA GLN A 19 0.26 11.46 -29.62
C GLN A 19 -0.02 12.81 -28.92
N GLY A 20 0.78 13.20 -27.92
CA GLY A 20 0.61 14.42 -27.15
C GLY A 20 -0.46 14.33 -26.08
N VAL A 21 -1.00 13.15 -25.78
CA VAL A 21 -2.00 12.95 -24.71
C VAL A 21 -1.33 12.96 -23.34
N SER A 22 -1.84 13.77 -22.44
CA SER A 22 -1.34 13.87 -21.06
C SER A 22 -1.79 12.68 -20.22
N ILE A 23 -0.84 11.89 -19.74
CA ILE A 23 -1.10 10.73 -18.86
C ILE A 23 -0.66 11.07 -17.43
N PRO A 24 -1.56 11.06 -16.43
CA PRO A 24 -1.18 11.28 -15.04
C PRO A 24 -0.38 10.12 -14.50
N VAL A 25 0.73 10.41 -13.80
CA VAL A 25 1.62 9.42 -13.23
C VAL A 25 1.96 9.74 -11.78
N THR A 26 2.21 8.71 -11.00
CA THR A 26 2.81 8.83 -9.68
C THR A 26 4.26 8.36 -9.73
N LEU A 27 5.16 9.19 -9.21
CA LEU A 27 6.57 8.87 -9.06
C LEU A 27 6.81 8.18 -7.73
N ILE A 28 7.52 7.06 -7.79
CA ILE A 28 7.85 6.22 -6.62
C ILE A 28 9.36 6.02 -6.61
N LYS A 29 10.00 6.38 -5.52
CA LYS A 29 11.42 6.17 -5.30
C LYS A 29 11.65 4.83 -4.59
N ILE A 30 12.58 4.06 -5.08
CA ILE A 30 12.97 2.78 -4.48
C ILE A 30 14.27 3.00 -3.72
N ASP A 31 14.17 3.13 -2.40
CA ASP A 31 15.33 3.28 -1.53
C ASP A 31 15.69 1.93 -0.92
N GLY A 32 16.77 1.32 -1.41
CA GLY A 32 17.38 0.10 -0.90
C GLY A 32 16.37 -0.94 -0.39
N CYS A 33 16.13 -1.97 -1.17
CA CYS A 33 15.34 -3.13 -0.76
C CYS A 33 16.28 -4.34 -0.68
N GLN A 34 16.34 -5.01 0.48
CA GLN A 34 17.17 -6.20 0.67
C GLN A 34 16.38 -7.32 1.32
N ILE A 35 16.70 -8.57 0.97
CA ILE A 35 16.10 -9.75 1.59
C ILE A 35 16.72 -9.95 2.98
N SER A 36 15.91 -9.78 4.02
CA SER A 36 16.32 -9.92 5.42
C SER A 36 16.07 -11.31 6.00
N GLN A 37 15.10 -12.05 5.47
CA GLN A 37 14.80 -13.42 5.88
C GLN A 37 14.13 -14.18 4.75
N ILE A 38 14.45 -15.47 4.67
CA ILE A 38 13.76 -16.43 3.78
C ILE A 38 12.97 -17.38 4.67
N LYS A 39 11.68 -17.49 4.42
CA LYS A 39 10.77 -18.36 5.15
C LYS A 39 10.41 -19.57 4.28
N THR A 40 10.45 -20.76 4.89
CA THR A 40 10.15 -22.03 4.24
C THR A 40 8.99 -22.74 4.93
N CYS A 41 8.32 -23.63 4.21
CA CYS A 41 7.25 -24.43 4.78
C CYS A 41 7.70 -25.27 6.00
N GLU A 42 8.97 -25.68 6.04
CA GLU A 42 9.50 -26.51 7.13
C GLU A 42 9.67 -25.73 8.43
N THR A 43 10.14 -24.47 8.35
CA THR A 43 10.46 -23.66 9.52
C THR A 43 9.32 -22.74 9.94
N ASP A 44 8.61 -22.15 8.96
CA ASP A 44 7.61 -21.09 9.19
C ASP A 44 6.19 -21.52 8.81
N GLY A 45 6.02 -22.68 8.16
CA GLY A 45 4.72 -23.18 7.69
C GLY A 45 4.25 -22.62 6.35
N TYR A 46 5.01 -21.72 5.72
CA TYR A 46 4.73 -21.13 4.41
C TYR A 46 5.99 -20.61 3.74
N ASN A 47 5.95 -20.50 2.41
CA ASN A 47 7.06 -19.99 1.62
C ASN A 47 6.92 -18.48 1.39
N ALA A 48 7.88 -17.70 1.87
CA ALA A 48 7.92 -16.25 1.68
C ALA A 48 9.34 -15.70 1.81
N ILE A 49 9.55 -14.53 1.25
CA ILE A 49 10.74 -13.71 1.49
C ILE A 49 10.35 -12.45 2.27
N GLN A 50 11.09 -12.15 3.31
CA GLN A 50 10.97 -10.88 4.01
C GLN A 50 11.94 -9.89 3.38
N VAL A 51 11.41 -8.75 2.96
CA VAL A 51 12.17 -7.66 2.34
C VAL A 51 12.23 -6.49 3.32
N ALA A 52 13.43 -6.08 3.66
CA ALA A 52 13.71 -4.87 4.43
C ALA A 52 13.81 -3.67 3.49
N HIS A 53 13.26 -2.53 3.90
CA HIS A 53 13.28 -1.30 3.11
C HIS A 53 13.36 -0.04 3.97
N GLY A 54 13.78 1.08 3.34
CA GLY A 54 13.99 2.35 4.00
C GLY A 54 15.24 2.31 4.89
N GLU A 55 16.40 2.62 4.32
CA GLU A 55 17.68 2.60 5.01
C GLU A 55 17.66 3.49 6.27
N LYS A 56 18.28 3.00 7.34
CA LYS A 56 18.42 3.69 8.62
C LYS A 56 19.71 3.25 9.29
N GLU A 57 20.39 4.16 9.97
CA GLU A 57 21.58 3.84 10.74
C GLU A 57 21.30 2.80 11.82
N LEU A 58 22.17 1.82 11.97
CA LEU A 58 22.08 0.76 12.99
C LEU A 58 22.00 1.32 14.41
N SER A 59 22.70 2.45 14.68
CA SER A 59 22.66 3.18 15.96
C SER A 59 21.26 3.57 16.40
N ARG A 60 20.37 3.86 15.43
CA ARG A 60 19.00 4.31 15.66
C ARG A 60 17.98 3.19 15.68
N LEU A 61 18.42 1.93 15.61
CA LEU A 61 17.55 0.76 15.67
C LEU A 61 17.54 0.19 17.09
N SER A 62 16.43 -0.43 17.47
CA SER A 62 16.33 -1.19 18.71
C SER A 62 17.21 -2.43 18.67
N LYS A 63 17.69 -2.90 19.83
CA LYS A 63 18.54 -4.11 19.94
C LYS A 63 17.94 -5.35 19.26
N PRO A 64 16.63 -5.68 19.42
CA PRO A 64 16.04 -6.82 18.72
C PRO A 64 16.10 -6.71 17.19
N LEU A 65 15.85 -5.51 16.64
CA LEU A 65 15.93 -5.29 15.19
C LEU A 65 17.35 -5.40 14.66
N ARG A 66 18.35 -4.94 15.44
CA ARG A 66 19.77 -5.13 15.08
C ARG A 66 20.11 -6.61 14.99
N GLY A 67 19.78 -7.40 16.03
CA GLY A 67 20.04 -8.83 16.01
C GLY A 67 19.33 -9.59 14.88
N HIS A 68 18.15 -9.13 14.47
CA HIS A 68 17.45 -9.69 13.30
C HIS A 68 18.21 -9.39 11.99
N LEU A 69 18.68 -8.17 11.81
CA LEU A 69 19.41 -7.73 10.62
C LEU A 69 20.83 -8.29 10.55
N GLU A 70 21.51 -8.45 11.68
CA GLU A 70 22.84 -9.04 11.77
C GLU A 70 22.87 -10.48 11.22
N LYS A 71 21.83 -11.28 11.46
CA LYS A 71 21.70 -12.64 10.91
C LYS A 71 21.69 -12.68 9.38
N SER A 72 21.17 -11.63 8.74
CA SER A 72 21.11 -11.51 7.28
C SER A 72 22.31 -10.77 6.69
N GLY A 73 23.23 -10.23 7.51
CA GLY A 73 24.35 -9.41 7.06
C GLY A 73 23.92 -8.13 6.35
N THR A 74 22.70 -7.68 6.60
CA THR A 74 22.13 -6.52 5.94
C THR A 74 22.41 -5.21 6.69
N LYS A 75 22.30 -4.09 5.98
CA LYS A 75 22.36 -2.75 6.56
C LYS A 75 21.18 -2.53 7.51
N GLY A 76 21.17 -1.40 8.22
CA GLY A 76 20.01 -0.99 9.01
C GLY A 76 18.82 -0.60 8.13
N PHE A 77 17.64 -1.10 8.46
CA PHE A 77 16.39 -0.79 7.78
C PHE A 77 15.28 -0.43 8.75
N LYS A 78 14.38 0.45 8.29
CA LYS A 78 13.29 0.98 9.11
C LYS A 78 12.09 0.04 9.16
N SER A 79 11.77 -0.62 8.06
CA SER A 79 10.51 -1.34 7.90
C SER A 79 10.73 -2.64 7.12
N PHE A 80 9.85 -3.59 7.36
CA PHE A 80 9.88 -4.92 6.77
C PHE A 80 8.52 -5.25 6.15
N GLY A 81 8.54 -6.05 5.12
CA GLY A 81 7.32 -6.61 4.56
C GLY A 81 7.60 -7.89 3.82
N GLU A 82 6.58 -8.70 3.62
CA GLU A 82 6.72 -10.05 3.07
C GLU A 82 6.08 -10.16 1.70
N PHE A 83 6.72 -10.99 0.87
CA PHE A 83 6.20 -11.44 -0.41
C PHE A 83 6.17 -12.97 -0.40
N THR A 84 5.00 -13.54 -0.63
CA THR A 84 4.85 -14.99 -0.81
C THR A 84 5.46 -15.37 -2.14
N VAL A 85 6.32 -16.39 -2.13
CA VAL A 85 7.01 -16.92 -3.31
C VAL A 85 6.75 -18.42 -3.42
N GLU A 86 6.90 -18.98 -4.62
CA GLU A 86 6.74 -20.43 -4.85
C GLU A 86 8.01 -21.16 -4.41
N ASN A 87 9.16 -20.70 -4.89
CA ASN A 87 10.46 -21.29 -4.60
C ASN A 87 11.33 -20.34 -3.77
N PRO A 88 11.45 -20.54 -2.46
CA PRO A 88 12.32 -19.71 -1.62
C PRO A 88 13.81 -19.92 -1.90
N THR A 89 14.20 -21.05 -2.51
CA THR A 89 15.59 -21.41 -2.84
C THR A 89 16.22 -20.51 -3.92
N ASP A 90 15.40 -19.81 -4.72
CA ASP A 90 15.87 -18.91 -5.79
C ASP A 90 16.45 -17.59 -5.23
N TYR A 91 16.30 -17.37 -3.94
CA TYR A 91 16.68 -16.13 -3.26
C TYR A 91 17.78 -16.34 -2.23
N LYS A 92 18.61 -15.31 -2.04
CA LYS A 92 19.69 -15.32 -1.06
C LYS A 92 19.49 -14.24 -0.01
N LEU A 93 19.87 -14.55 1.24
CA LEU A 93 19.93 -13.55 2.31
C LEU A 93 20.87 -12.41 1.93
N GLY A 94 20.46 -11.16 2.23
CA GLY A 94 21.23 -9.97 1.86
C GLY A 94 21.14 -9.57 0.39
N GLN A 95 20.44 -10.32 -0.46
CA GLN A 95 20.27 -9.98 -1.87
C GLN A 95 19.50 -8.67 -2.01
N SER A 96 20.05 -7.74 -2.79
CA SER A 96 19.39 -6.47 -3.12
C SER A 96 18.36 -6.67 -4.23
N LEU A 97 17.20 -6.07 -4.05
CA LEU A 97 16.13 -6.02 -5.05
C LEU A 97 16.16 -4.66 -5.73
N THR A 98 16.28 -4.65 -7.06
CA THR A 98 16.42 -3.45 -7.88
C THR A 98 15.23 -3.28 -8.83
N LEU A 99 15.17 -2.15 -9.53
CA LEU A 99 14.16 -1.87 -10.55
C LEU A 99 14.22 -2.82 -11.76
N ASP A 100 15.29 -3.62 -11.91
CA ASP A 100 15.41 -4.61 -12.99
C ASP A 100 14.32 -5.70 -12.94
N LEU A 101 13.64 -5.81 -11.80
CA LEU A 101 12.45 -6.66 -11.67
C LEU A 101 11.29 -6.23 -12.57
N PHE A 102 11.22 -4.97 -12.99
CA PHE A 102 10.09 -4.42 -13.76
C PHE A 102 10.51 -4.02 -15.17
N SER A 103 9.56 -4.09 -16.10
CA SER A 103 9.70 -3.59 -17.45
C SER A 103 8.63 -2.54 -17.77
N VAL A 104 8.93 -1.63 -18.68
CA VAL A 104 7.95 -0.65 -19.18
C VAL A 104 6.81 -1.39 -19.87
N GLY A 105 5.58 -0.92 -19.69
CA GLY A 105 4.37 -1.57 -20.19
C GLY A 105 3.85 -2.71 -19.30
N GLN A 106 4.59 -3.14 -18.28
CA GLN A 106 4.19 -4.23 -17.40
C GLN A 106 3.04 -3.82 -16.47
N ALA A 107 2.04 -4.71 -16.34
CA ALA A 107 0.99 -4.56 -15.34
C ALA A 107 1.49 -4.91 -13.94
N VAL A 108 1.20 -4.03 -12.98
CA VAL A 108 1.59 -4.20 -11.57
C VAL A 108 0.39 -3.98 -10.64
N LYS A 109 0.51 -4.51 -9.44
CA LYS A 109 -0.43 -4.33 -8.33
C LYS A 109 0.26 -3.48 -7.27
N VAL A 110 -0.38 -2.40 -6.85
CA VAL A 110 0.17 -1.48 -5.86
C VAL A 110 -0.72 -1.45 -4.61
N THR A 111 -0.12 -1.68 -3.47
CA THR A 111 -0.80 -1.66 -2.17
C THR A 111 -0.17 -0.59 -1.28
N GLY A 112 -1.01 0.23 -0.66
CA GLY A 112 -0.57 1.25 0.27
C GLY A 112 -1.64 1.56 1.32
N THR A 113 -1.29 2.38 2.30
CA THR A 113 -2.21 2.84 3.33
C THR A 113 -2.83 4.18 2.90
N SER A 114 -4.14 4.26 2.87
CA SER A 114 -4.87 5.48 2.51
C SER A 114 -4.70 6.58 3.58
N ILE A 115 -4.90 7.83 3.19
CA ILE A 115 -4.84 8.97 4.12
C ILE A 115 -5.94 8.82 5.17
N GLY A 116 -5.58 8.87 6.44
CA GLY A 116 -6.53 8.85 7.56
C GLY A 116 -7.38 10.13 7.59
N LYS A 117 -8.68 9.98 7.82
CA LYS A 117 -9.64 11.08 7.93
C LYS A 117 -10.33 11.12 9.31
N GLY A 118 -9.83 10.31 10.25
CA GLY A 118 -10.36 10.20 11.61
C GLY A 118 -11.76 9.59 11.66
N PHE A 119 -12.52 9.90 12.70
CA PHE A 119 -13.94 9.55 12.80
C PHE A 119 -14.75 10.41 11.84
N ALA A 120 -15.54 9.79 10.99
CA ALA A 120 -16.34 10.48 9.98
C ALA A 120 -17.82 10.11 10.10
N GLY A 121 -18.69 11.12 10.01
CA GLY A 121 -20.13 10.94 9.94
C GLY A 121 -20.59 10.30 8.64
N ASN A 122 -21.85 9.89 8.58
CA ASN A 122 -22.42 9.15 7.45
C ASN A 122 -22.33 9.89 6.12
N GLN A 123 -22.45 11.23 6.10
CA GLN A 123 -22.33 12.01 4.87
C GLN A 123 -20.92 11.88 4.26
N LYS A 124 -19.88 12.04 5.08
CA LYS A 124 -18.48 11.96 4.62
C LYS A 124 -18.04 10.53 4.33
N ARG A 125 -18.48 9.58 5.17
CA ARG A 125 -18.05 8.17 5.07
C ARG A 125 -18.77 7.39 3.99
N HIS A 126 -20.07 7.65 3.81
CA HIS A 126 -20.95 6.85 2.96
C HIS A 126 -21.75 7.66 1.95
N ASN A 127 -21.49 8.98 1.84
CA ASN A 127 -22.16 9.90 0.92
C ASN A 127 -23.69 9.98 1.15
N PHE A 128 -24.13 9.93 2.40
CA PHE A 128 -25.55 10.10 2.71
C PHE A 128 -26.00 11.52 2.40
N ALA A 129 -27.21 11.66 1.85
CA ALA A 129 -27.85 12.94 1.66
C ALA A 129 -28.16 13.62 3.00
N ARG A 130 -28.21 14.94 3.01
CA ARG A 130 -28.72 15.71 4.14
C ARG A 130 -30.24 15.68 4.14
N GLY A 131 -30.85 15.68 5.32
CA GLY A 131 -32.28 15.91 5.46
C GLY A 131 -32.66 17.39 5.19
N PRO A 132 -33.96 17.71 5.17
CA PRO A 132 -34.45 19.09 5.02
C PRO A 132 -33.84 20.02 6.07
N MET A 133 -33.46 21.23 5.66
CA MET A 133 -32.86 22.23 6.56
C MET A 133 -33.91 23.20 7.12
N THR A 134 -35.13 23.15 6.61
CA THR A 134 -36.27 24.00 6.97
C THR A 134 -37.50 23.13 7.26
N HIS A 135 -38.69 23.73 7.35
CA HIS A 135 -39.98 23.06 7.60
C HIS A 135 -40.01 22.24 8.91
N GLY A 136 -39.29 22.68 9.97
CA GLY A 136 -39.31 22.05 11.28
C GLY A 136 -38.51 20.73 11.37
N SER A 137 -37.79 20.34 10.32
CA SER A 137 -36.95 19.12 10.37
C SER A 137 -35.86 19.24 11.42
N LYS A 138 -35.73 18.20 12.27
CA LYS A 138 -34.62 18.04 13.23
C LYS A 138 -33.57 17.03 12.74
N ASN A 139 -33.80 16.39 11.59
CA ASN A 139 -32.93 15.41 11.00
C ASN A 139 -32.08 16.02 9.87
N HIS A 140 -31.06 16.79 10.19
CA HIS A 140 -30.19 17.43 9.19
C HIS A 140 -29.06 16.52 8.71
N ARG A 141 -28.33 15.88 9.65
CA ARG A 141 -27.14 15.05 9.36
C ARG A 141 -27.19 13.68 10.07
N LEU A 142 -28.34 13.30 10.59
CA LEU A 142 -28.53 12.03 11.28
C LEU A 142 -28.56 10.87 10.26
N PRO A 143 -28.24 9.65 10.69
CA PRO A 143 -28.22 8.48 9.79
C PRO A 143 -29.60 8.06 9.29
N GLY A 144 -30.69 8.51 9.94
CA GLY A 144 -32.05 8.04 9.70
C GLY A 144 -32.29 6.66 10.30
N SER A 145 -33.26 5.91 9.78
CA SER A 145 -33.58 4.57 10.26
C SER A 145 -32.40 3.61 10.07
N ILE A 146 -32.09 2.83 11.08
CA ILE A 146 -31.04 1.81 11.07
C ILE A 146 -31.57 0.39 10.83
N GLY A 147 -32.88 0.20 10.78
CA GLY A 147 -33.53 -1.08 10.49
C GLY A 147 -35.00 -1.10 10.88
N ALA A 148 -35.63 -2.25 10.67
CA ALA A 148 -36.99 -2.54 11.12
C ALA A 148 -37.01 -2.77 12.66
N GLY A 149 -38.19 -2.79 13.27
CA GLY A 149 -38.39 -2.95 14.72
C GLY A 149 -38.29 -4.40 15.22
N SER A 150 -39.41 -4.93 15.68
CA SER A 150 -39.49 -6.24 16.36
C SER A 150 -38.93 -7.41 15.52
N THR A 151 -39.08 -7.37 14.23
CA THR A 151 -38.46 -8.33 13.29
C THR A 151 -37.53 -7.57 12.36
N PRO A 152 -36.22 -7.82 12.38
CA PRO A 152 -35.45 -8.91 12.99
C PRO A 152 -35.00 -8.68 14.43
N GLY A 153 -35.42 -7.62 15.10
CA GLY A 153 -35.04 -7.29 16.49
C GLY A 153 -33.56 -6.95 16.69
N ARG A 154 -32.84 -6.66 15.59
CA ARG A 154 -31.40 -6.34 15.59
C ARG A 154 -31.04 -5.46 14.39
N VAL A 155 -29.88 -4.81 14.44
CA VAL A 155 -29.29 -4.14 13.30
C VAL A 155 -28.45 -5.14 12.52
N TYR A 156 -28.66 -5.23 11.21
CA TYR A 156 -27.90 -6.16 10.38
C TYR A 156 -26.40 -5.78 10.30
N PRO A 157 -25.49 -6.78 10.23
CA PRO A 157 -24.09 -6.56 9.95
C PRO A 157 -23.90 -5.80 8.63
N GLY A 158 -22.86 -4.94 8.55
CA GLY A 158 -22.59 -4.15 7.35
C GLY A 158 -23.46 -2.90 7.18
N LYS A 159 -24.37 -2.60 8.10
CA LYS A 159 -25.15 -1.34 8.08
C LYS A 159 -24.19 -0.14 8.05
N LYS A 160 -24.43 0.77 7.11
CA LYS A 160 -23.61 1.98 6.93
C LYS A 160 -23.83 2.94 8.11
N MET A 161 -22.83 3.10 8.96
CA MET A 161 -22.83 3.97 10.13
C MET A 161 -21.58 4.84 10.17
N ALA A 162 -21.60 5.88 11.00
CA ALA A 162 -20.42 6.69 11.28
C ALA A 162 -19.28 5.83 11.86
N GLY A 163 -18.05 6.24 11.65
CA GLY A 163 -16.90 5.52 12.17
C GLY A 163 -15.59 5.96 11.53
N HIS A 164 -14.53 5.20 11.79
CA HIS A 164 -13.19 5.47 11.26
C HIS A 164 -13.18 5.44 9.73
N LEU A 165 -12.56 6.45 9.12
CA LEU A 165 -12.40 6.57 7.69
C LEU A 165 -10.93 6.80 7.33
N GLY A 166 -10.47 6.11 6.29
CA GLY A 166 -9.07 6.15 5.87
C GLY A 166 -8.15 5.33 6.78
N ASN A 167 -6.83 5.52 6.63
CA ASN A 167 -5.78 4.71 7.27
C ASN A 167 -6.00 3.20 7.11
N ALA A 168 -6.58 2.84 5.99
CA ALA A 168 -6.87 1.45 5.62
C ALA A 168 -5.94 1.01 4.48
N LYS A 169 -5.60 -0.27 4.46
CA LYS A 169 -4.84 -0.89 3.36
C LYS A 169 -5.71 -0.92 2.10
N VAL A 170 -5.26 -0.25 1.05
CA VAL A 170 -5.93 -0.18 -0.25
C VAL A 170 -5.00 -0.74 -1.31
N THR A 171 -5.55 -1.58 -2.18
CA THR A 171 -4.81 -2.18 -3.28
C THR A 171 -5.42 -1.76 -4.62
N ILE A 172 -4.60 -1.20 -5.49
CA ILE A 172 -4.94 -0.90 -6.87
C ILE A 172 -4.34 -1.99 -7.74
N LYS A 173 -5.19 -2.64 -8.50
CA LYS A 173 -4.82 -3.71 -9.43
C LYS A 173 -4.70 -3.15 -10.85
N ASN A 174 -3.92 -3.81 -11.70
CA ASN A 174 -3.82 -3.50 -13.14
C ASN A 174 -3.31 -2.08 -13.45
N THR A 175 -2.29 -1.65 -12.74
CA THR A 175 -1.60 -0.40 -13.04
C THR A 175 -0.41 -0.69 -13.94
N GLU A 176 -0.16 0.17 -14.90
CA GLU A 176 0.89 0.04 -15.89
C GLU A 176 2.14 0.82 -15.47
N VAL A 177 3.32 0.23 -15.70
CA VAL A 177 4.61 0.89 -15.56
C VAL A 177 4.87 1.69 -16.84
N LEU A 178 4.94 3.02 -16.75
CA LEU A 178 5.16 3.89 -17.90
C LEU A 178 6.63 4.26 -18.10
N TYR A 179 7.36 4.46 -17.01
CA TYR A 179 8.77 4.87 -17.12
C TYR A 179 9.59 4.34 -15.94
N ILE A 180 10.84 3.97 -16.21
CA ILE A 180 11.81 3.47 -15.23
C ILE A 180 13.10 4.26 -15.38
N ASN A 181 13.50 4.98 -14.32
CA ASN A 181 14.79 5.63 -14.24
C ASN A 181 15.69 4.88 -13.25
N LYS A 182 16.63 4.11 -13.77
CA LYS A 182 17.56 3.30 -12.95
C LYS A 182 18.61 4.16 -12.25
N SER A 183 19.02 5.30 -12.81
CA SER A 183 20.05 6.18 -12.22
C SER A 183 19.58 6.85 -10.96
N GLU A 184 18.29 7.22 -10.89
CA GLU A 184 17.67 7.88 -9.73
C GLU A 184 16.82 6.93 -8.89
N ASN A 185 16.71 5.64 -9.28
CA ASN A 185 15.82 4.65 -8.67
C ASN A 185 14.35 5.08 -8.63
N ILE A 186 13.86 5.69 -9.72
CA ILE A 186 12.49 6.18 -9.83
C ILE A 186 11.68 5.28 -10.76
N LEU A 187 10.50 4.91 -10.30
CA LEU A 187 9.47 4.19 -11.04
C LEU A 187 8.25 5.09 -11.23
N ALA A 188 7.82 5.31 -12.47
CA ALA A 188 6.61 6.06 -12.79
C ALA A 188 5.48 5.10 -13.16
N LEU A 189 4.40 5.13 -12.38
CA LEU A 189 3.22 4.31 -12.57
C LEU A 189 2.01 5.16 -12.98
N LYS A 190 1.21 4.65 -13.87
CA LYS A 190 -0.02 5.30 -14.38
C LYS A 190 -1.05 5.48 -13.26
N GLY A 191 -1.51 6.72 -13.09
CA GLY A 191 -2.61 7.05 -12.17
C GLY A 191 -2.18 7.44 -10.75
N SER A 192 -3.13 7.44 -9.83
CA SER A 192 -2.94 7.87 -8.43
C SER A 192 -2.90 6.67 -7.49
N PHE A 193 -2.09 6.76 -6.43
CA PHE A 193 -1.94 5.69 -5.42
C PHE A 193 -2.27 6.18 -4.01
N PRO A 194 -2.68 5.25 -3.13
CA PRO A 194 -3.11 5.60 -1.78
C PRO A 194 -1.99 6.22 -0.95
N GLY A 195 -2.38 7.09 -0.05
CA GLY A 195 -1.48 7.74 0.90
C GLY A 195 -0.94 9.10 0.44
N LYS A 196 -0.35 9.81 1.38
CA LYS A 196 0.32 11.10 1.18
C LYS A 196 1.71 10.91 0.58
N ARG A 197 2.41 12.01 0.27
CA ARG A 197 3.85 11.98 -0.05
C ARG A 197 4.61 11.29 1.09
N LYS A 198 5.68 10.60 0.75
CA LYS A 198 6.49 9.75 1.66
C LYS A 198 5.76 8.52 2.20
N ASN A 199 4.60 8.16 1.65
CA ASN A 199 3.94 6.91 2.00
C ASN A 199 4.63 5.73 1.33
N ILE A 200 4.79 4.64 2.07
CA ILE A 200 5.37 3.40 1.54
C ILE A 200 4.31 2.65 0.72
N LEU A 201 4.70 2.24 -0.45
CA LEU A 201 3.90 1.46 -1.37
C LEU A 201 4.57 0.10 -1.60
N LYS A 202 3.80 -0.96 -1.53
CA LYS A 202 4.18 -2.32 -1.91
C LYS A 202 3.78 -2.54 -3.35
N ILE A 203 4.74 -2.78 -4.23
CA ILE A 203 4.55 -2.97 -5.66
C ILE A 203 4.87 -4.41 -5.99
N THR A 204 3.93 -5.14 -6.58
CA THR A 204 4.10 -6.53 -7.01
C THR A 204 3.78 -6.64 -8.49
N LYS A 205 4.51 -7.51 -9.20
CA LYS A 205 4.11 -7.90 -10.55
C LYS A 205 2.69 -8.45 -10.51
N LYS A 206 1.97 -8.32 -11.60
CA LYS A 206 0.75 -9.08 -11.83
C LYS A 206 1.14 -10.38 -12.52
N ASP A 207 0.67 -11.47 -11.96
CA ASP A 207 0.69 -12.76 -12.63
C ASP A 207 -0.30 -12.77 -13.78
#